data_e79c864178dc4256fb83d98aa8edbd77
#
_entry.id   e79c864178dc4256fb83d98aa8edbd77
#
_cell.length_a   1.000
_cell.length_b   1.000
_cell.length_c   1.000
_cell.angle_alpha   90.00
_cell.angle_beta   90.00
_cell.angle_gamma   90.00
#
_symmetry.space_group_name_H-M   'P 1'
#
loop_
_entity.id
_entity.type
_entity.pdbx_description
1 polymer ?
#
loop_
_entity_poly.entity_id
_entity_poly.type
_entity_poly.pdbx_seq_one_letter_code
_entity_poly.pdbx_strand_id
1 'polypeptide(L)'
;RQSPYRVEPQCPLHRRCGGCQIQALSYEEQLAFKENKVRSNLQRIGGFSKEELEQVCLPIVGMEHPFRYRNKAQFPVGYDRDGNIVTGFYASRSHNIIPVEDCRLGVPQNKEILDIIKEWMNECGITPYDENTHKGLVRHVLIRYGFTSKQIMVCLVINADELELEHLAADTLCERLSKIDGMTSISYNINKENTNVILGKKTVCIWGRPYIEDTIHLLSYPDFTPQGTGITYQISPQSFYQVNPKQT
;
A
#
# COMPACT_ATOMS: atom_id res chain seq x y z
N ARG A 1 -21.63 19.46 -15.17
CA ARG A 1 -22.67 18.41 -15.09
C ARG A 1 -22.07 17.20 -14.42
N GLN A 2 -22.79 16.57 -13.47
CA GLN A 2 -22.36 15.31 -12.87
C GLN A 2 -22.62 14.16 -13.85
N SER A 3 -21.76 13.12 -13.81
CA SER A 3 -21.98 11.90 -14.59
C SER A 3 -23.27 11.20 -14.13
N PRO A 4 -24.09 10.64 -15.04
CA PRO A 4 -25.24 9.80 -14.68
C PRO A 4 -24.83 8.51 -13.96
N TYR A 5 -23.58 8.07 -14.12
CA TYR A 5 -23.00 6.87 -13.49
C TYR A 5 -22.33 7.15 -12.15
N ARG A 6 -22.57 8.33 -11.59
CA ARG A 6 -22.03 8.67 -10.28
C ARG A 6 -22.69 7.84 -9.19
N VAL A 7 -21.85 7.28 -8.31
CA VAL A 7 -22.24 6.56 -7.10
C VAL A 7 -21.66 7.23 -5.87
N GLU A 8 -22.23 6.95 -4.69
CA GLU A 8 -21.62 7.36 -3.43
C GLU A 8 -20.39 6.47 -3.15
N PRO A 9 -19.20 7.06 -2.97
CA PRO A 9 -17.99 6.31 -2.71
C PRO A 9 -18.05 5.57 -1.38
N GLN A 10 -17.55 4.34 -1.34
CA GLN A 10 -17.46 3.58 -0.10
C GLN A 10 -16.47 4.18 0.92
N CYS A 11 -15.47 4.94 0.45
CA CYS A 11 -14.51 5.62 1.31
C CYS A 11 -14.96 7.05 1.59
N PRO A 12 -15.22 7.42 2.86
CA PRO A 12 -15.65 8.77 3.21
C PRO A 12 -14.59 9.84 2.92
N LEU A 13 -13.33 9.43 2.78
CA LEU A 13 -12.18 10.31 2.54
C LEU A 13 -11.84 10.49 1.05
N HIS A 14 -12.60 9.89 0.11
CA HIS A 14 -12.22 9.84 -1.30
C HIS A 14 -11.98 11.22 -1.96
N ARG A 15 -12.61 12.29 -1.45
CA ARG A 15 -12.40 13.67 -1.94
C ARG A 15 -11.21 14.37 -1.32
N ARG A 16 -10.73 13.89 -0.18
CA ARG A 16 -9.65 14.50 0.61
C ARG A 16 -8.33 13.77 0.42
N CYS A 17 -8.39 12.44 0.43
CA CYS A 17 -7.24 11.56 0.21
C CYS A 17 -6.88 11.52 -1.28
N GLY A 18 -5.60 11.66 -1.62
CA GLY A 18 -5.10 11.61 -2.99
C GLY A 18 -5.01 10.20 -3.61
N GLY A 19 -5.35 9.14 -2.85
CA GLY A 19 -5.13 7.76 -3.26
C GLY A 19 -6.10 7.21 -4.30
N CYS A 20 -7.37 7.69 -4.31
CA CYS A 20 -8.42 7.21 -5.21
C CYS A 20 -8.98 8.35 -6.03
N GLN A 21 -9.03 8.21 -7.37
CA GLN A 21 -9.44 9.29 -8.28
C GLN A 21 -10.85 9.12 -8.84
N ILE A 22 -11.27 7.87 -9.09
CA ILE A 22 -12.54 7.57 -9.79
C ILE A 22 -13.51 6.71 -8.96
N GLN A 23 -13.34 6.64 -7.64
CA GLN A 23 -14.20 5.82 -6.77
C GLN A 23 -15.67 6.27 -6.74
N ALA A 24 -15.95 7.53 -7.13
CA ALA A 24 -17.31 8.07 -7.24
C ALA A 24 -18.02 7.68 -8.55
N LEU A 25 -17.42 6.81 -9.36
CA LEU A 25 -17.99 6.24 -10.57
C LEU A 25 -18.39 4.79 -10.30
N SER A 26 -19.50 4.30 -10.86
CA SER A 26 -19.85 2.87 -10.71
C SER A 26 -18.71 2.00 -11.21
N TYR A 27 -18.60 0.77 -10.69
CA TYR A 27 -17.45 -0.08 -11.04
C TYR A 27 -17.48 -0.50 -12.51
N GLU A 28 -18.65 -0.78 -13.04
CA GLU A 28 -18.87 -1.09 -14.46
C GLU A 28 -18.38 0.06 -15.34
N GLU A 29 -18.70 1.30 -14.96
CA GLU A 29 -18.27 2.47 -15.71
C GLU A 29 -16.76 2.77 -15.52
N GLN A 30 -16.18 2.42 -14.37
CA GLN A 30 -14.73 2.45 -14.20
C GLN A 30 -14.02 1.50 -15.18
N LEU A 31 -14.58 0.31 -15.39
CA LEU A 31 -14.07 -0.66 -16.35
C LEU A 31 -14.20 -0.13 -17.78
N ALA A 32 -15.39 0.35 -18.16
CA ALA A 32 -15.64 0.95 -19.48
C ALA A 32 -14.70 2.13 -19.75
N PHE A 33 -14.50 3.02 -18.76
CA PHE A 33 -13.57 4.15 -18.86
C PHE A 33 -12.14 3.69 -19.13
N LYS A 34 -11.65 2.67 -18.42
CA LYS A 34 -10.29 2.15 -18.57
C LYS A 34 -10.12 1.46 -19.92
N GLU A 35 -11.08 0.64 -20.33
CA GLU A 35 -11.05 -0.04 -21.62
C GLU A 35 -11.05 0.96 -22.79
N ASN A 36 -11.97 1.95 -22.74
CA ASN A 36 -12.04 3.00 -23.75
C ASN A 36 -10.76 3.82 -23.82
N LYS A 37 -10.09 4.06 -22.68
CA LYS A 37 -8.81 4.77 -22.66
C LYS A 37 -7.71 3.97 -23.38
N VAL A 38 -7.63 2.66 -23.14
CA VAL A 38 -6.65 1.78 -23.81
C VAL A 38 -6.92 1.75 -25.31
N ARG A 39 -8.16 1.45 -25.73
CA ARG A 39 -8.57 1.41 -27.14
C ARG A 39 -8.32 2.74 -27.86
N SER A 40 -8.67 3.86 -27.22
CA SER A 40 -8.43 5.21 -27.77
C SER A 40 -6.94 5.51 -27.95
N ASN A 41 -6.09 5.09 -27.01
CA ASN A 41 -4.63 5.28 -27.13
C ASN A 41 -4.05 4.42 -28.26
N LEU A 42 -4.46 3.15 -28.36
CA LEU A 42 -4.04 2.27 -29.47
C LEU A 42 -4.47 2.84 -30.83
N GLN A 43 -5.69 3.36 -30.92
CA GLN A 43 -6.17 3.96 -32.15
C GLN A 43 -5.44 5.26 -32.52
N ARG A 44 -5.37 6.21 -31.57
CA ARG A 44 -4.89 7.58 -31.87
C ARG A 44 -3.37 7.70 -31.86
N ILE A 45 -2.69 6.94 -31.01
CA ILE A 45 -1.23 6.99 -30.84
C ILE A 45 -0.58 5.79 -31.56
N GLY A 46 -1.16 4.60 -31.41
CA GLY A 46 -0.66 3.37 -32.03
C GLY A 46 -0.98 3.24 -33.51
N GLY A 47 -1.97 4.00 -34.02
CA GLY A 47 -2.36 3.98 -35.45
C GLY A 47 -3.19 2.76 -35.86
N PHE A 48 -3.69 1.96 -34.89
CA PHE A 48 -4.55 0.81 -35.19
C PHE A 48 -5.95 1.28 -35.63
N SER A 49 -6.52 0.63 -36.63
CA SER A 49 -7.91 0.85 -37.03
C SER A 49 -8.88 0.31 -35.98
N LYS A 50 -10.13 0.76 -36.04
CA LYS A 50 -11.16 0.26 -35.13
C LYS A 50 -11.44 -1.21 -35.36
N GLU A 51 -11.45 -1.63 -36.61
CA GLU A 51 -11.67 -3.00 -37.05
C GLU A 51 -10.58 -3.96 -36.53
N GLU A 52 -9.30 -3.55 -36.57
CA GLU A 52 -8.20 -4.31 -35.98
C GLU A 52 -8.35 -4.43 -34.45
N LEU A 53 -8.74 -3.35 -33.77
CA LEU A 53 -8.94 -3.36 -32.31
C LEU A 53 -10.12 -4.26 -31.90
N GLU A 54 -11.19 -4.33 -32.70
CA GLU A 54 -12.30 -5.25 -32.43
C GLU A 54 -11.90 -6.72 -32.53
N GLN A 55 -10.91 -7.05 -33.38
CA GLN A 55 -10.41 -8.41 -33.56
C GLN A 55 -9.41 -8.84 -32.47
N VAL A 56 -8.57 -7.93 -31.98
CA VAL A 56 -7.44 -8.29 -31.09
C VAL A 56 -7.63 -7.87 -29.64
N CYS A 57 -8.46 -6.88 -29.34
CA CYS A 57 -8.69 -6.45 -27.97
C CYS A 57 -9.80 -7.25 -27.31
N LEU A 58 -9.41 -8.12 -26.40
CA LEU A 58 -10.37 -8.82 -25.54
C LEU A 58 -11.08 -7.84 -24.59
N PRO A 59 -12.27 -8.20 -24.08
CA PRO A 59 -12.96 -7.42 -23.05
C PRO A 59 -12.07 -7.24 -21.82
N ILE A 60 -12.23 -6.10 -21.13
CA ILE A 60 -11.52 -5.85 -19.87
C ILE A 60 -11.90 -6.87 -18.81
N VAL A 61 -10.91 -7.42 -18.12
CA VAL A 61 -11.11 -8.31 -16.99
C VAL A 61 -11.24 -7.48 -15.73
N GLY A 62 -12.43 -7.45 -15.13
CA GLY A 62 -12.71 -6.78 -13.86
C GLY A 62 -12.47 -7.68 -12.65
N MET A 63 -12.41 -7.06 -11.47
CA MET A 63 -12.42 -7.78 -10.19
C MET A 63 -13.85 -7.98 -9.71
N GLU A 64 -14.14 -9.13 -9.14
CA GLU A 64 -15.41 -9.39 -8.46
C GLU A 64 -15.58 -8.48 -7.23
N HIS A 65 -14.48 -8.29 -6.46
CA HIS A 65 -14.44 -7.44 -5.28
C HIS A 65 -13.32 -6.41 -5.43
N PRO A 66 -13.60 -5.18 -5.95
CA PRO A 66 -12.58 -4.17 -6.25
C PRO A 66 -12.10 -3.39 -5.01
N PHE A 67 -12.19 -3.99 -3.83
CA PHE A 67 -11.70 -3.48 -2.55
C PHE A 67 -10.85 -4.54 -1.84
N ARG A 68 -10.06 -4.13 -0.83
CA ARG A 68 -9.22 -5.01 -0.02
C ARG A 68 -8.21 -5.85 -0.82
N TYR A 69 -7.76 -5.35 -1.95
CA TYR A 69 -6.88 -6.09 -2.86
C TYR A 69 -5.40 -5.70 -2.76
N ARG A 70 -5.09 -4.53 -2.16
CA ARG A 70 -3.71 -4.07 -2.11
C ARG A 70 -2.90 -4.84 -1.08
N ASN A 71 -1.85 -5.49 -1.56
CA ASN A 71 -0.90 -6.22 -0.73
C ASN A 71 0.25 -5.36 -0.19
N LYS A 72 0.29 -4.07 -0.54
CA LYS A 72 1.30 -3.12 -0.08
C LYS A 72 0.65 -1.77 0.21
N ALA A 73 0.95 -1.21 1.38
CA ALA A 73 0.61 0.16 1.73
C ALA A 73 1.81 0.84 2.39
N GLN A 74 1.98 2.13 2.14
CA GLN A 74 3.00 2.99 2.76
C GLN A 74 2.28 4.18 3.36
N PHE A 75 2.31 4.27 4.67
CA PHE A 75 1.62 5.30 5.42
C PHE A 75 2.63 6.32 5.95
N PRO A 76 2.61 7.59 5.51
CA PRO A 76 3.31 8.65 6.20
C PRO A 76 2.81 8.77 7.63
N VAL A 77 3.71 9.11 8.54
CA VAL A 77 3.44 9.36 9.96
C VAL A 77 3.68 10.83 10.23
N GLY A 78 2.78 11.48 10.96
CA GLY A 78 2.89 12.89 11.26
C GLY A 78 1.99 13.29 12.43
N TYR A 79 1.83 14.59 12.62
CA TYR A 79 0.91 15.15 13.59
C TYR A 79 -0.33 15.72 12.90
N ASP A 80 -1.47 15.60 13.57
CA ASP A 80 -2.65 16.39 13.24
C ASP A 80 -2.55 17.82 13.83
N ARG A 81 -3.62 18.61 13.67
CA ARG A 81 -3.65 20.00 14.16
C ARG A 81 -3.68 20.10 15.70
N ASP A 82 -4.09 19.03 16.33
CA ASP A 82 -4.23 18.94 17.80
C ASP A 82 -2.98 18.33 18.44
N GLY A 83 -1.96 17.98 17.64
CA GLY A 83 -0.69 17.41 18.09
C GLY A 83 -0.73 15.90 18.33
N ASN A 84 -1.77 15.19 17.87
CA ASN A 84 -1.83 13.75 17.96
C ASN A 84 -1.05 13.09 16.81
N ILE A 85 -0.41 11.97 17.10
CA ILE A 85 0.25 11.15 16.08
C ILE A 85 -0.81 10.51 15.16
N VAL A 86 -0.68 10.77 13.87
CA VAL A 86 -1.58 10.24 12.83
C VAL A 86 -0.81 9.52 11.75
N THR A 87 -1.49 8.53 11.15
CA THR A 87 -1.05 7.82 9.95
C THR A 87 -2.11 7.95 8.88
N GLY A 88 -1.71 8.01 7.61
CA GLY A 88 -2.70 8.17 6.55
C GLY A 88 -2.10 8.24 5.17
N PHE A 89 -2.65 9.09 4.33
CA PHE A 89 -2.11 9.38 2.99
C PHE A 89 -2.09 10.89 2.75
N TYR A 90 -1.20 11.33 1.90
CA TYR A 90 -1.14 12.74 1.53
C TYR A 90 -2.41 13.19 0.77
N ALA A 91 -2.88 14.37 1.10
CA ALA A 91 -3.87 15.05 0.28
C ALA A 91 -3.29 15.32 -1.12
N SER A 92 -4.16 15.31 -2.13
CA SER A 92 -3.72 15.53 -3.51
C SER A 92 -2.91 16.82 -3.64
N ARG A 93 -1.73 16.73 -4.24
CA ARG A 93 -0.79 17.84 -4.49
C ARG A 93 -0.30 18.55 -3.20
N SER A 94 -0.22 17.85 -2.10
CA SER A 94 0.32 18.38 -0.84
C SER A 94 1.00 17.28 -0.02
N HIS A 95 1.77 17.69 1.00
CA HIS A 95 2.34 16.81 2.02
C HIS A 95 1.49 16.78 3.31
N ASN A 96 0.28 17.34 3.27
CA ASN A 96 -0.63 17.25 4.42
C ASN A 96 -1.19 15.83 4.54
N ILE A 97 -0.98 15.19 5.66
CA ILE A 97 -1.51 13.85 5.94
C ILE A 97 -3.01 13.97 6.22
N ILE A 98 -3.78 13.21 5.47
CA ILE A 98 -5.18 12.94 5.77
C ILE A 98 -5.21 11.68 6.62
N PRO A 99 -5.60 11.77 7.90
CA PRO A 99 -5.68 10.60 8.77
C PRO A 99 -6.61 9.54 8.18
N VAL A 100 -6.15 8.30 8.14
CA VAL A 100 -6.89 7.16 7.59
C VAL A 100 -6.87 6.03 8.60
N GLU A 101 -7.99 5.76 9.23
CA GLU A 101 -8.13 4.63 10.14
C GLU A 101 -8.22 3.29 9.39
N ASP A 102 -8.98 3.26 8.30
CA ASP A 102 -9.20 2.05 7.51
C ASP A 102 -9.29 2.38 6.01
N CYS A 103 -8.23 2.07 5.28
CA CYS A 103 -8.20 2.22 3.83
C CYS A 103 -8.94 1.04 3.16
N ARG A 104 -10.03 1.32 2.45
CA ARG A 104 -10.84 0.31 1.76
C ARG A 104 -10.09 -0.48 0.67
N LEU A 105 -8.95 -0.01 0.21
CA LEU A 105 -8.12 -0.75 -0.75
C LEU A 105 -7.15 -1.72 -0.06
N GLY A 106 -6.67 -1.37 1.14
CA GLY A 106 -5.72 -2.18 1.91
C GLY A 106 -6.40 -3.30 2.71
N VAL A 107 -5.59 -4.22 3.21
CA VAL A 107 -6.06 -5.31 4.08
C VAL A 107 -6.52 -4.78 5.44
N PRO A 108 -7.49 -5.43 6.12
CA PRO A 108 -8.01 -4.97 7.41
C PRO A 108 -6.95 -4.87 8.51
N GLN A 109 -5.96 -5.75 8.49
CA GLN A 109 -4.86 -5.80 9.46
C GLN A 109 -4.06 -4.49 9.53
N ASN A 110 -4.08 -3.67 8.46
CA ASN A 110 -3.39 -2.38 8.46
C ASN A 110 -3.83 -1.49 9.63
N LYS A 111 -5.12 -1.50 9.97
CA LYS A 111 -5.65 -0.67 11.06
C LYS A 111 -5.02 -1.06 12.40
N GLU A 112 -5.08 -2.32 12.77
CA GLU A 112 -4.52 -2.83 14.03
C GLU A 112 -3.02 -2.56 14.13
N ILE A 113 -2.27 -2.81 13.06
CA ILE A 113 -0.82 -2.54 13.00
C ILE A 113 -0.53 -1.06 13.25
N LEU A 114 -1.26 -0.17 12.58
CA LEU A 114 -1.05 1.27 12.71
C LEU A 114 -1.45 1.79 14.09
N ASP A 115 -2.49 1.24 14.70
CA ASP A 115 -2.91 1.61 16.06
C ASP A 115 -1.82 1.20 17.08
N ILE A 116 -1.30 -0.03 17.01
CA ILE A 116 -0.18 -0.49 17.85
C ILE A 116 1.05 0.41 17.70
N ILE A 117 1.40 0.80 16.48
CA ILE A 117 2.57 1.66 16.24
C ILE A 117 2.35 3.06 16.83
N LYS A 118 1.17 3.66 16.66
CA LYS A 118 0.86 4.97 17.26
C LYS A 118 0.89 4.94 18.79
N GLU A 119 0.34 3.90 19.40
CA GLU A 119 0.38 3.68 20.84
C GLU A 119 1.82 3.55 21.33
N TRP A 120 2.62 2.67 20.69
CA TRP A 120 4.03 2.51 21.00
C TRP A 120 4.82 3.83 20.89
N MET A 121 4.60 4.60 19.82
CA MET A 121 5.25 5.90 19.64
C MET A 121 4.89 6.88 20.78
N ASN A 122 3.62 6.95 21.17
CA ASN A 122 3.17 7.82 22.27
C ASN A 122 3.77 7.41 23.61
N GLU A 123 3.75 6.12 23.94
CA GLU A 123 4.26 5.60 25.22
C GLU A 123 5.79 5.75 25.36
N CYS A 124 6.51 5.58 24.25
CA CYS A 124 7.97 5.68 24.23
C CYS A 124 8.50 7.09 23.91
N GLY A 125 7.61 8.07 23.73
CA GLY A 125 8.00 9.44 23.40
C GLY A 125 8.65 9.59 22.01
N ILE A 126 8.34 8.67 21.08
CA ILE A 126 8.89 8.65 19.73
C ILE A 126 8.10 9.61 18.85
N THR A 127 8.81 10.53 18.19
CA THR A 127 8.18 11.57 17.37
C THR A 127 8.13 11.22 15.90
N PRO A 128 7.04 11.57 15.18
CA PRO A 128 7.01 11.60 13.73
C PRO A 128 8.10 12.50 13.16
N TYR A 129 8.60 12.14 11.98
CA TYR A 129 9.52 12.97 11.23
C TYR A 129 8.78 14.16 10.59
N ASP A 130 9.31 15.35 10.78
CA ASP A 130 8.83 16.57 10.14
C ASP A 130 9.74 16.95 8.96
N GLU A 131 9.17 16.97 7.76
CA GLU A 131 9.87 17.28 6.52
C GLU A 131 10.39 18.73 6.45
N ASN A 132 9.82 19.65 7.22
CA ASN A 132 10.27 21.07 7.23
C ASN A 132 11.49 21.28 8.13
N THR A 133 11.51 20.62 9.27
CA THR A 133 12.58 20.77 10.27
C THR A 133 13.63 19.68 10.18
N HIS A 134 13.36 18.61 9.43
CA HIS A 134 14.18 17.39 9.34
C HIS A 134 14.43 16.71 10.68
N LYS A 135 13.52 16.88 11.63
CA LYS A 135 13.59 16.30 12.98
C LYS A 135 12.50 15.27 13.18
N GLY A 136 12.69 14.44 14.21
CA GLY A 136 11.80 13.31 14.49
C GLY A 136 12.29 12.03 13.87
N LEU A 137 11.69 10.91 14.27
CA LEU A 137 12.23 9.58 13.98
C LEU A 137 11.44 8.85 12.90
N VAL A 138 10.14 8.62 13.08
CA VAL A 138 9.35 7.74 12.20
C VAL A 138 8.78 8.54 11.03
N ARG A 139 9.21 8.17 9.82
CA ARG A 139 8.78 8.82 8.57
C ARG A 139 7.55 8.13 7.97
N HIS A 140 7.63 6.81 7.81
CA HIS A 140 6.59 6.01 7.17
C HIS A 140 6.47 4.64 7.83
N VAL A 141 5.30 4.04 7.70
CA VAL A 141 5.06 2.62 7.97
C VAL A 141 4.75 1.94 6.65
N LEU A 142 5.59 1.00 6.25
CA LEU A 142 5.35 0.11 5.12
C LEU A 142 4.76 -1.19 5.66
N ILE A 143 3.61 -1.59 5.13
CA ILE A 143 2.96 -2.87 5.43
C ILE A 143 2.83 -3.66 4.13
N ARG A 144 3.22 -4.94 4.18
CA ARG A 144 2.99 -5.91 3.11
C ARG A 144 2.21 -7.11 3.62
N TYR A 145 1.39 -7.67 2.76
CA TYR A 145 0.56 -8.83 3.03
C TYR A 145 0.64 -9.85 1.90
N GLY A 146 1.00 -11.08 2.21
CA GLY A 146 0.94 -12.20 1.28
C GLY A 146 -0.48 -12.75 1.20
N PHE A 147 -1.14 -12.61 0.05
CA PHE A 147 -2.54 -13.05 -0.07
C PHE A 147 -2.70 -14.57 -0.05
N THR A 148 -1.72 -15.32 -0.55
CA THR A 148 -1.70 -16.78 -0.50
C THR A 148 -1.16 -17.28 0.84
N SER A 149 -0.03 -16.73 1.29
CA SER A 149 0.66 -17.17 2.51
C SER A 149 0.05 -16.65 3.81
N LYS A 150 -0.72 -15.56 3.76
CA LYS A 150 -1.24 -14.77 4.90
C LYS A 150 -0.14 -14.11 5.74
N GLN A 151 1.09 -14.13 5.28
CA GLN A 151 2.22 -13.53 5.99
C GLN A 151 2.16 -12.00 5.95
N ILE A 152 2.55 -11.39 7.06
CA ILE A 152 2.57 -9.93 7.24
C ILE A 152 4.01 -9.46 7.46
N MET A 153 4.37 -8.38 6.78
CA MET A 153 5.60 -7.64 7.01
C MET A 153 5.27 -6.21 7.41
N VAL A 154 5.93 -5.74 8.46
CA VAL A 154 5.94 -4.33 8.88
C VAL A 154 7.36 -3.78 8.79
N CYS A 155 7.53 -2.66 8.12
CA CYS A 155 8.81 -1.97 8.04
C CYS A 155 8.61 -0.50 8.37
N LEU A 156 9.22 -0.03 9.46
CA LEU A 156 9.22 1.40 9.81
C LEU A 156 10.37 2.09 9.09
N VAL A 157 10.06 3.13 8.34
CA VAL A 157 11.07 3.99 7.72
C VAL A 157 11.44 5.06 8.74
N ILE A 158 12.71 5.10 9.10
CA ILE A 158 13.19 5.92 10.22
C ILE A 158 14.33 6.87 9.81
N ASN A 159 14.34 8.02 10.45
CA ASN A 159 15.39 9.03 10.33
C ASN A 159 16.39 8.87 11.50
N ALA A 160 17.18 7.79 11.47
CA ALA A 160 18.17 7.47 12.50
C ALA A 160 19.39 6.79 11.91
N ASP A 161 20.49 6.77 12.67
CA ASP A 161 21.65 5.93 12.40
C ASP A 161 21.52 4.56 13.09
N GLU A 162 22.34 3.59 12.71
CA GLU A 162 22.28 2.24 13.29
C GLU A 162 22.53 2.22 14.81
N LEU A 163 23.45 3.05 15.26
CA LEU A 163 23.78 3.14 16.69
C LEU A 163 22.61 3.67 17.53
N GLU A 164 21.72 4.44 16.94
CA GLU A 164 20.52 4.94 17.60
C GLU A 164 19.42 3.88 17.73
N LEU A 165 19.49 2.81 16.93
CA LEU A 165 18.50 1.72 16.96
C LEU A 165 18.52 0.91 18.24
N GLU A 166 19.67 0.79 18.90
CA GLU A 166 19.82 0.05 20.15
C GLU A 166 19.01 0.68 21.31
N HIS A 167 18.70 1.97 21.21
CA HIS A 167 17.93 2.72 22.20
C HIS A 167 16.44 2.82 21.87
N LEU A 168 16.01 2.37 20.68
CA LEU A 168 14.60 2.33 20.33
C LEU A 168 13.95 1.15 21.03
N ALA A 169 12.92 1.35 21.79
CA ALA A 169 12.14 0.31 22.48
C ALA A 169 11.56 -0.75 21.51
N ALA A 170 12.45 -1.34 20.67
CA ALA A 170 12.15 -2.29 19.62
C ALA A 170 11.48 -3.55 20.16
N ASP A 171 11.93 -4.01 21.32
CA ASP A 171 11.42 -5.24 21.96
C ASP A 171 9.92 -5.11 22.26
N THR A 172 9.50 -3.95 22.82
CA THR A 172 8.09 -3.68 23.11
C THR A 172 7.23 -3.63 21.85
N LEU A 173 7.75 -3.02 20.77
CA LEU A 173 7.06 -2.99 19.47
C LEU A 173 6.95 -4.40 18.89
N CYS A 174 8.05 -5.15 18.88
CA CYS A 174 8.09 -6.52 18.37
C CYS A 174 7.15 -7.44 19.16
N GLU A 175 7.14 -7.34 20.50
CA GLU A 175 6.22 -8.12 21.35
C GLU A 175 4.75 -7.87 20.99
N ARG A 176 4.37 -6.61 20.73
CA ARG A 176 2.98 -6.25 20.38
C ARG A 176 2.62 -6.72 18.97
N LEU A 177 3.45 -6.38 17.98
CA LEU A 177 3.19 -6.72 16.59
C LEU A 177 3.22 -8.23 16.33
N SER A 178 4.09 -8.99 17.03
CA SER A 178 4.20 -10.44 16.86
C SER A 178 2.94 -11.22 17.26
N LYS A 179 2.05 -10.61 18.05
CA LYS A 179 0.74 -11.20 18.43
C LYS A 179 -0.29 -11.16 17.31
N ILE A 180 -0.05 -10.38 16.26
CA ILE A 180 -0.95 -10.33 15.09
C ILE A 180 -0.77 -11.62 14.27
N ASP A 181 -1.87 -12.29 14.01
CA ASP A 181 -1.85 -13.51 13.19
C ASP A 181 -1.25 -13.25 11.80
N GLY A 182 -0.31 -14.11 11.41
CA GLY A 182 0.44 -13.96 10.16
C GLY A 182 1.66 -13.04 10.24
N MET A 183 1.94 -12.36 11.35
CA MET A 183 3.15 -11.54 11.49
C MET A 183 4.40 -12.39 11.28
N THR A 184 5.23 -12.00 10.32
CA THR A 184 6.40 -12.80 9.88
C THR A 184 7.67 -11.99 9.86
N SER A 185 7.58 -10.68 9.63
CA SER A 185 8.74 -9.80 9.45
C SER A 185 8.48 -8.44 10.06
N ILE A 186 9.37 -7.99 10.94
CA ILE A 186 9.40 -6.62 11.46
C ILE A 186 10.81 -6.08 11.22
N SER A 187 10.91 -4.88 10.64
CA SER A 187 12.18 -4.28 10.25
C SER A 187 12.17 -2.76 10.39
N TYR A 188 13.35 -2.18 10.48
CA TYR A 188 13.60 -0.76 10.26
C TYR A 188 14.27 -0.56 8.90
N ASN A 189 13.83 0.48 8.17
CA ASN A 189 14.53 0.97 6.99
C ASN A 189 15.07 2.36 7.28
N ILE A 190 16.38 2.50 7.19
CA ILE A 190 17.11 3.73 7.53
C ILE A 190 17.05 4.67 6.33
N ASN A 191 16.39 5.81 6.49
CA ASN A 191 16.33 6.86 5.49
C ASN A 191 16.50 8.24 6.12
N LYS A 192 17.72 8.78 6.08
CA LYS A 192 18.08 10.14 6.51
C LYS A 192 18.09 11.15 5.36
N GLU A 193 17.86 10.68 4.14
CA GLU A 193 17.94 11.53 2.96
C GLU A 193 16.74 12.52 2.91
N ASN A 194 17.05 13.75 2.53
CA ASN A 194 16.04 14.79 2.29
C ASN A 194 15.54 14.71 0.84
N THR A 195 14.88 13.62 0.49
CA THR A 195 14.34 13.35 -0.85
C THR A 195 12.94 12.76 -0.76
N ASN A 196 12.24 12.74 -1.89
CA ASN A 196 10.91 12.11 -2.00
C ASN A 196 10.97 10.56 -2.01
N VAL A 197 12.16 9.96 -1.94
CA VAL A 197 12.33 8.52 -1.88
C VAL A 197 11.96 8.03 -0.48
N ILE A 198 10.97 7.17 -0.38
CA ILE A 198 10.46 6.69 0.91
C ILE A 198 11.45 5.73 1.57
N LEU A 199 11.94 4.72 0.85
CA LEU A 199 12.84 3.71 1.39
C LEU A 199 14.30 4.10 1.17
N GLY A 200 15.08 4.12 2.25
CA GLY A 200 16.54 4.21 2.19
C GLY A 200 17.19 2.89 1.74
N LYS A 201 18.50 2.91 1.60
CA LYS A 201 19.28 1.77 1.07
C LYS A 201 19.40 0.61 2.06
N LYS A 202 19.38 0.89 3.36
CA LYS A 202 19.63 -0.11 4.40
C LYS A 202 18.34 -0.47 5.15
N THR A 203 18.12 -1.77 5.28
CA THR A 203 17.02 -2.33 6.07
C THR A 203 17.61 -3.30 7.09
N VAL A 204 17.17 -3.19 8.34
CA VAL A 204 17.57 -4.05 9.47
C VAL A 204 16.34 -4.82 9.91
N CYS A 205 16.39 -6.15 9.83
CA CYS A 205 15.35 -7.01 10.38
C CYS A 205 15.54 -7.08 11.90
N ILE A 206 14.50 -6.72 12.66
CA ILE A 206 14.53 -6.68 14.13
C ILE A 206 13.74 -7.83 14.76
N TRP A 207 12.84 -8.46 13.99
CA TRP A 207 12.11 -9.63 14.43
C TRP A 207 11.68 -10.49 13.23
N GLY A 208 11.71 -11.81 13.40
CA GLY A 208 11.26 -12.77 12.40
C GLY A 208 12.24 -12.92 11.23
N ARG A 209 11.72 -12.92 10.01
CA ARG A 209 12.50 -13.08 8.77
C ARG A 209 12.66 -11.75 8.04
N PRO A 210 13.74 -11.53 7.25
CA PRO A 210 13.91 -10.28 6.48
C PRO A 210 12.99 -10.20 5.24
N TYR A 211 12.10 -11.15 5.03
CA TYR A 211 11.14 -11.23 3.93
C TYR A 211 9.87 -11.95 4.35
N ILE A 212 8.82 -11.76 3.59
CA ILE A 212 7.65 -12.64 3.55
C ILE A 212 7.63 -13.41 2.25
N GLU A 213 6.86 -14.49 2.20
CA GLU A 213 6.63 -15.26 0.99
C GLU A 213 5.21 -15.05 0.49
N ASP A 214 5.04 -15.09 -0.83
CA ASP A 214 3.72 -15.17 -1.45
C ASP A 214 3.83 -15.98 -2.76
N THR A 215 2.74 -16.62 -3.16
CA THR A 215 2.73 -17.52 -4.33
C THR A 215 1.76 -17.00 -5.38
N ILE A 216 2.23 -16.91 -6.62
CA ILE A 216 1.42 -16.61 -7.80
C ILE A 216 1.20 -17.91 -8.57
N HIS A 217 -0.03 -18.17 -8.95
CA HIS A 217 -0.41 -19.27 -9.82
C HIS A 217 -0.71 -18.77 -11.23
N LEU A 218 -0.23 -19.47 -12.25
CA LEU A 218 -0.72 -19.26 -13.60
C LEU A 218 -2.19 -19.66 -13.64
N LEU A 219 -3.00 -18.84 -14.28
CA LEU A 219 -4.43 -19.07 -14.42
C LEU A 219 -4.76 -19.50 -15.84
N SER A 220 -5.65 -20.47 -16.00
CA SER A 220 -6.22 -20.82 -17.31
C SER A 220 -7.19 -19.74 -17.79
N TYR A 221 -7.22 -19.44 -19.06
CA TYR A 221 -8.26 -18.62 -19.67
C TYR A 221 -9.26 -19.56 -20.39
N PRO A 222 -10.59 -19.33 -20.33
CA PRO A 222 -11.27 -18.17 -19.71
C PRO A 222 -11.64 -18.35 -18.24
N ASP A 223 -11.43 -19.49 -17.62
CA ASP A 223 -12.01 -19.86 -16.32
C ASP A 223 -11.22 -19.32 -15.13
N PHE A 224 -10.02 -18.77 -15.39
CA PHE A 224 -9.08 -18.25 -14.38
C PHE A 224 -8.82 -19.25 -13.23
N THR A 225 -8.77 -20.54 -13.53
CA THR A 225 -8.45 -21.59 -12.56
C THR A 225 -6.93 -21.73 -12.39
N PRO A 226 -6.41 -21.88 -11.15
CA PRO A 226 -4.98 -22.07 -10.91
C PRO A 226 -4.45 -23.32 -11.59
N GLN A 227 -3.29 -23.20 -12.26
CA GLN A 227 -2.58 -24.29 -12.90
C GLN A 227 -1.21 -24.52 -12.25
N GLY A 228 -0.87 -25.79 -12.01
CA GLY A 228 0.41 -26.19 -11.45
C GLY A 228 0.61 -25.78 -9.99
N THR A 229 1.85 -25.85 -9.54
CA THR A 229 2.23 -25.59 -8.13
C THR A 229 2.38 -24.11 -7.79
N GLY A 230 2.36 -23.23 -8.79
CA GLY A 230 2.65 -21.81 -8.60
C GLY A 230 4.13 -21.49 -8.45
N ILE A 231 4.43 -20.18 -8.40
CA ILE A 231 5.79 -19.66 -8.19
C ILE A 231 5.77 -18.86 -6.90
N THR A 232 6.59 -19.29 -5.93
CA THR A 232 6.72 -18.60 -4.64
C THR A 232 7.85 -17.59 -4.69
N TYR A 233 7.55 -16.36 -4.28
CA TYR A 233 8.47 -15.23 -4.21
C TYR A 233 8.83 -14.92 -2.77
N GLN A 234 10.11 -14.61 -2.53
CA GLN A 234 10.57 -13.97 -1.30
C GLN A 234 10.53 -12.46 -1.50
N ILE A 235 9.77 -11.77 -0.67
CA ILE A 235 9.44 -10.35 -0.81
C ILE A 235 10.01 -9.60 0.37
N SER A 236 11.07 -8.82 0.15
CA SER A 236 11.66 -7.90 1.14
C SER A 236 10.92 -6.56 1.15
N PRO A 237 11.20 -5.65 2.12
CA PRO A 237 10.65 -4.30 2.09
C PRO A 237 10.90 -3.55 0.78
N GLN A 238 12.05 -3.74 0.15
CA GLN A 238 12.48 -3.07 -1.08
C GLN A 238 12.06 -3.78 -2.36
N SER A 239 11.61 -5.04 -2.30
CA SER A 239 11.23 -5.81 -3.48
C SER A 239 10.10 -5.15 -4.25
N PHE A 240 10.19 -5.15 -5.59
CA PHE A 240 9.02 -4.90 -6.42
C PHE A 240 8.11 -6.14 -6.40
N TYR A 241 6.83 -5.93 -6.15
CA TYR A 241 5.79 -6.95 -6.23
C TYR A 241 4.48 -6.27 -6.59
N GLN A 242 3.72 -6.83 -7.53
CA GLN A 242 2.47 -6.21 -7.99
C GLN A 242 1.48 -6.04 -6.84
N VAL A 243 0.91 -4.84 -6.71
CA VAL A 243 0.06 -4.48 -5.57
C VAL A 243 -1.34 -5.08 -5.60
N ASN A 244 -1.75 -5.60 -6.76
CA ASN A 244 -3.02 -6.29 -6.95
C ASN A 244 -2.76 -7.75 -7.39
N PRO A 245 -2.49 -8.67 -6.47
CA PRO A 245 -2.14 -10.05 -6.81
C PRO A 245 -3.28 -10.83 -7.46
N LYS A 246 -4.54 -10.37 -7.31
CA LYS A 246 -5.69 -11.01 -7.97
C LYS A 246 -5.79 -10.69 -9.47
N GLN A 247 -5.12 -9.62 -9.92
CA GLN A 247 -5.11 -9.19 -11.32
C GLN A 247 -3.74 -9.39 -11.97
N THR A 248 -2.79 -9.97 -11.25
CA THR A 248 -1.45 -10.29 -11.74
C THR A 248 -1.41 -11.68 -12.32
#